data_f4b39d08a159eb01ba4dbaceadb5c36a
#
_entry.id   f4b39d08a159eb01ba4dbaceadb5c36a
#
_cell.length_a   1.000
_cell.length_b   1.000
_cell.length_c   1.000
_cell.angle_alpha   90.00
_cell.angle_beta   90.00
_cell.angle_gamma   90.00
#
_symmetry.space_group_name_H-M   'P 1'
#
loop_
_entity.id
_entity.type
_entity.pdbx_description
1 polymer ?
#
loop_
_entity_poly.entity_id
_entity_poly.type
_entity_poly.pdbx_seq_one_letter_code
_entity_poly.pdbx_strand_id
1 'polypeptide(L)'
;MANLINLERVTVGYGTRVLLHEVSLGVADGDAIGVVGRNGDGKSTLLGVLTGEREPDSGRVTHTSGLSVGYLRQGDDFGDASIREVIVAGRPDHVWAADPTTREVVEQLLGGIDLDGSVDTLSGGERRRVALAAVLIGGHDVLVLDEPTNHLDVEVIAWLAAHLSGRTARRTGALVVVSHDRWFLDAVCTTTWEVHSASGKGTVDAYEGGYAAYVLARAERMRLAATAETRRRNLLRKELAWLRRGPPARTSKPKFRIQAANELIATEPPPRDSVVLQRFATSRLGKDVFDLHGVRLEVGEPPRVVLDNIDWSIGPGDRIGLVGVNGTGKTSVLRMLAGQLQPTAGTVKRGATLKIGYLSQALDELDGSDRVLDAVENRRRITELAGGREISAATLLEDFGFTGDKLTTRIADLSGGERRRLQFLRLLLDEPNVLLLDEPTNDLDIDTLTVIEDYLDGWPGTVIVVTHDRYFLERVSDVTYALTGGGRCDLLPGGVDQYLSDRAGDRAARKAPTAKSPAATGAGAGKGESPAARQRRIAKELTRIEGQLSKIDGQIAALHEAMAAAASDHVRLAELNTELGELQRRKTRLEEDWLITADG
;
A
#
# COMPACT_ATOMS: atom_id res chain seq x y z
N MET A 1 -23.76 2.44 20.79
CA MET A 1 -23.12 1.24 20.23
C MET A 1 -22.63 0.40 21.41
N ALA A 2 -22.75 -0.93 21.35
CA ALA A 2 -22.24 -1.79 22.40
C ALA A 2 -20.71 -1.82 22.29
N ASN A 3 -20.02 -1.61 23.41
CA ASN A 3 -18.57 -1.71 23.47
C ASN A 3 -18.19 -3.19 23.59
N LEU A 4 -17.52 -3.75 22.60
CA LEU A 4 -17.15 -5.17 22.53
C LEU A 4 -15.86 -5.44 23.30
N ILE A 5 -14.83 -4.59 23.12
CA ILE A 5 -13.54 -4.68 23.79
C ILE A 5 -13.18 -3.30 24.34
N ASN A 6 -12.71 -3.24 25.58
CA ASN A 6 -12.28 -1.99 26.21
C ASN A 6 -10.93 -2.16 26.89
N LEU A 7 -9.99 -1.27 26.57
CA LEU A 7 -8.68 -1.14 27.19
C LEU A 7 -8.68 0.09 28.11
N GLU A 8 -8.28 -0.06 29.36
CA GLU A 8 -8.19 1.02 30.34
C GLU A 8 -6.76 1.14 30.88
N ARG A 9 -6.06 2.20 30.49
CA ARG A 9 -4.68 2.52 30.89
C ARG A 9 -3.73 1.33 30.81
N VAL A 10 -3.79 0.61 29.71
CA VAL A 10 -2.98 -0.57 29.46
C VAL A 10 -1.53 -0.19 29.22
N THR A 11 -0.62 -0.85 29.95
CA THR A 11 0.82 -0.72 29.76
C THR A 11 1.42 -2.10 29.47
N VAL A 12 2.29 -2.16 28.45
CA VAL A 12 3.02 -3.39 28.06
C VAL A 12 4.46 -3.05 27.71
N GLY A 13 5.40 -3.77 28.30
CA GLY A 13 6.83 -3.62 28.06
C GLY A 13 7.53 -4.91 27.62
N TYR A 14 8.71 -4.73 27.06
CA TYR A 14 9.67 -5.79 26.75
C TYR A 14 11.04 -5.38 27.30
N GLY A 15 11.44 -5.98 28.41
CA GLY A 15 12.68 -5.62 29.11
C GLY A 15 12.67 -4.14 29.51
N THR A 16 13.55 -3.34 28.94
CA THR A 16 13.65 -1.90 29.23
C THR A 16 12.77 -1.02 28.34
N ARG A 17 12.15 -1.55 27.29
CA ARG A 17 11.35 -0.80 26.33
C ARG A 17 9.87 -0.93 26.64
N VAL A 18 9.17 0.19 26.83
CA VAL A 18 7.71 0.24 27.00
C VAL A 18 7.06 0.41 25.62
N LEU A 19 6.36 -0.63 25.13
CA LEU A 19 5.72 -0.64 23.82
C LEU A 19 4.33 -0.01 23.82
N LEU A 20 3.59 -0.13 24.94
CA LEU A 20 2.30 0.53 25.16
C LEU A 20 2.34 1.16 26.54
N HIS A 21 1.97 2.43 26.67
CA HIS A 21 1.99 3.16 27.93
C HIS A 21 0.66 3.86 28.19
N GLU A 22 -0.06 3.40 29.21
CA GLU A 22 -1.35 3.92 29.66
C GLU A 22 -2.39 4.07 28.52
N VAL A 23 -2.39 3.14 27.56
CA VAL A 23 -3.28 3.17 26.40
C VAL A 23 -4.71 2.88 26.82
N SER A 24 -5.65 3.74 26.41
CA SER A 24 -7.09 3.56 26.63
C SER A 24 -7.82 3.66 25.29
N LEU A 25 -8.44 2.56 24.86
CA LEU A 25 -9.09 2.42 23.56
C LEU A 25 -10.35 1.55 23.72
N GLY A 26 -11.32 1.75 22.84
CA GLY A 26 -12.52 0.93 22.77
C GLY A 26 -12.77 0.42 21.36
N VAL A 27 -13.29 -0.80 21.23
CA VAL A 27 -13.78 -1.37 19.98
C VAL A 27 -15.28 -1.60 20.16
N ALA A 28 -16.08 -0.89 19.38
CA ALA A 28 -17.54 -1.00 19.41
C ALA A 28 -18.06 -1.81 18.22
N ASP A 29 -19.31 -2.29 18.34
CA ASP A 29 -19.98 -2.98 17.24
C ASP A 29 -20.15 -2.06 16.02
N GLY A 30 -19.75 -2.56 14.86
CA GLY A 30 -19.72 -1.83 13.59
C GLY A 30 -18.46 -1.00 13.35
N ASP A 31 -17.47 -1.01 14.27
CA ASP A 31 -16.20 -0.32 14.06
C ASP A 31 -15.35 -1.05 13.00
N ALA A 32 -14.70 -0.25 12.15
CA ALA A 32 -13.66 -0.69 11.24
C ALA A 32 -12.39 0.13 11.48
N ILE A 33 -11.44 -0.45 12.20
CA ILE A 33 -10.27 0.23 12.73
C ILE A 33 -9.02 -0.23 11.99
N GLY A 34 -8.32 0.72 11.33
CA GLY A 34 -7.01 0.49 10.75
C GLY A 34 -5.91 0.85 11.76
N VAL A 35 -4.95 -0.03 11.96
CA VAL A 35 -3.81 0.21 12.86
C VAL A 35 -2.56 0.44 12.04
N VAL A 36 -1.97 1.62 12.18
CA VAL A 36 -0.77 2.05 11.46
C VAL A 36 0.36 2.41 12.43
N GLY A 37 1.60 2.43 11.94
CA GLY A 37 2.78 2.77 12.72
C GLY A 37 4.01 2.09 12.18
N ARG A 38 5.19 2.48 12.66
CA ARG A 38 6.48 1.91 12.22
C ARG A 38 6.61 0.45 12.66
N ASN A 39 7.46 -0.29 11.96
CA ASN A 39 7.81 -1.64 12.37
C ASN A 39 8.53 -1.61 13.73
N GLY A 40 8.04 -2.46 14.66
CA GLY A 40 8.54 -2.52 16.03
C GLY A 40 7.95 -1.49 17.01
N ASP A 41 6.96 -0.68 16.63
CA ASP A 41 6.28 0.26 17.55
C ASP A 41 5.22 -0.41 18.44
N GLY A 42 4.94 -1.71 18.25
CA GLY A 42 4.05 -2.46 19.11
C GLY A 42 2.65 -2.74 18.54
N LYS A 43 2.46 -2.64 17.20
CA LYS A 43 1.18 -2.97 16.54
C LYS A 43 0.68 -4.37 16.90
N SER A 44 1.49 -5.41 16.65
CA SER A 44 1.12 -6.80 16.97
C SER A 44 0.98 -7.03 18.49
N THR A 45 1.70 -6.27 19.32
CA THR A 45 1.51 -6.27 20.77
C THR A 45 0.14 -5.74 21.16
N LEU A 46 -0.30 -4.64 20.52
CA LEU A 46 -1.64 -4.09 20.71
C LEU A 46 -2.72 -5.10 20.30
N LEU A 47 -2.54 -5.77 19.14
CA LEU A 47 -3.45 -6.82 18.71
C LEU A 47 -3.51 -8.00 19.69
N GLY A 48 -2.36 -8.47 20.18
CA GLY A 48 -2.29 -9.54 21.17
C GLY A 48 -2.99 -9.20 22.49
N VAL A 49 -2.93 -7.92 22.90
CA VAL A 49 -3.67 -7.44 24.09
C VAL A 49 -5.17 -7.35 23.81
N LEU A 50 -5.57 -6.86 22.63
CA LEU A 50 -6.98 -6.79 22.21
C LEU A 50 -7.63 -8.18 22.14
N THR A 51 -6.89 -9.19 21.68
CA THR A 51 -7.39 -10.56 21.56
C THR A 51 -7.34 -11.35 22.88
N GLY A 52 -6.68 -10.81 23.90
CA GLY A 52 -6.46 -11.49 25.19
C GLY A 52 -5.37 -12.56 25.16
N GLU A 53 -4.60 -12.68 24.07
CA GLU A 53 -3.44 -13.58 24.00
C GLU A 53 -2.26 -13.09 24.84
N ARG A 54 -2.23 -11.78 25.09
CA ARG A 54 -1.22 -11.16 25.91
C ARG A 54 -1.85 -10.40 27.06
N GLU A 55 -1.45 -10.73 28.28
CA GLU A 55 -1.82 -9.97 29.46
C GLU A 55 -1.01 -8.66 29.54
N PRO A 56 -1.62 -7.53 29.87
CA PRO A 56 -0.91 -6.28 30.11
C PRO A 56 -0.14 -6.32 31.44
N ASP A 57 1.00 -5.61 31.52
CA ASP A 57 1.76 -5.47 32.76
C ASP A 57 0.99 -4.61 33.79
N SER A 58 0.19 -3.67 33.31
CA SER A 58 -0.74 -2.89 34.14
C SER A 58 -1.92 -2.37 33.30
N GLY A 59 -2.97 -1.93 33.98
CA GLY A 59 -4.24 -1.56 33.35
C GLY A 59 -5.21 -2.71 33.29
N ARG A 60 -6.28 -2.59 32.48
CA ARG A 60 -7.35 -3.58 32.39
C ARG A 60 -7.84 -3.74 30.96
N VAL A 61 -8.05 -4.98 30.55
CA VAL A 61 -8.75 -5.35 29.31
C VAL A 61 -10.07 -6.00 29.67
N THR A 62 -11.14 -5.58 29.04
CA THR A 62 -12.48 -6.12 29.28
C THR A 62 -13.11 -6.52 27.94
N HIS A 63 -13.57 -7.76 27.86
CA HIS A 63 -14.35 -8.29 26.73
C HIS A 63 -15.82 -8.45 27.16
N THR A 64 -16.73 -8.19 26.23
CA THR A 64 -18.14 -8.52 26.42
C THR A 64 -18.29 -10.03 26.61
N SER A 65 -19.18 -10.45 27.51
CA SER A 65 -19.40 -11.89 27.80
C SER A 65 -19.86 -12.64 26.54
N GLY A 66 -19.17 -13.75 26.24
CA GLY A 66 -19.49 -14.60 25.09
C GLY A 66 -18.95 -14.06 23.74
N LEU A 67 -18.09 -13.02 23.74
CA LEU A 67 -17.49 -12.46 22.54
C LEU A 67 -16.61 -13.48 21.82
N SER A 68 -16.86 -13.69 20.53
CA SER A 68 -16.01 -14.50 19.64
C SER A 68 -15.03 -13.59 18.88
N VAL A 69 -13.74 -13.84 19.06
CA VAL A 69 -12.66 -13.07 18.39
C VAL A 69 -11.92 -14.00 17.43
N GLY A 70 -11.91 -13.64 16.14
CA GLY A 70 -11.08 -14.28 15.13
C GLY A 70 -9.79 -13.50 14.95
N TYR A 71 -8.64 -14.15 15.12
CA TYR A 71 -7.34 -13.50 15.01
C TYR A 71 -6.47 -14.15 13.94
N LEU A 72 -6.07 -13.36 12.92
CA LEU A 72 -5.07 -13.71 11.94
C LEU A 72 -3.72 -13.21 12.44
N ARG A 73 -2.84 -14.12 12.88
CA ARG A 73 -1.49 -13.81 13.37
C ARG A 73 -0.49 -13.65 12.24
N GLN A 74 0.70 -13.11 12.52
CA GLN A 74 1.81 -13.04 11.56
C GLN A 74 2.38 -14.43 11.21
N GLY A 75 2.31 -15.40 12.11
CA GLY A 75 2.74 -16.78 11.91
C GLY A 75 1.70 -17.71 12.51
N ASP A 76 0.99 -18.44 11.65
CA ASP A 76 0.03 -19.45 12.06
C ASP A 76 0.68 -20.83 11.91
N ASP A 77 0.66 -21.61 13.01
CA ASP A 77 1.08 -23.01 13.04
C ASP A 77 -0.18 -23.89 13.12
N PHE A 78 -0.39 -24.68 12.09
CA PHE A 78 -1.56 -25.57 11.99
C PHE A 78 -1.20 -27.04 12.29
N GLY A 79 0.08 -27.34 12.59
CA GLY A 79 0.57 -28.71 12.71
C GLY A 79 0.27 -29.54 11.46
N ASP A 80 0.11 -30.85 11.62
CA ASP A 80 -0.13 -31.81 10.52
C ASP A 80 -1.58 -31.82 10.00
N ALA A 81 -2.39 -30.77 10.28
CA ALA A 81 -3.79 -30.74 9.87
C ALA A 81 -3.95 -30.63 8.34
N SER A 82 -5.03 -31.24 7.81
CA SER A 82 -5.43 -31.00 6.43
C SER A 82 -6.01 -29.60 6.26
N ILE A 83 -5.90 -29.04 5.05
CA ILE A 83 -6.46 -27.72 4.75
C ILE A 83 -7.96 -27.69 5.02
N ARG A 84 -8.68 -28.76 4.70
CA ARG A 84 -10.11 -28.93 4.96
C ARG A 84 -10.43 -28.87 6.46
N GLU A 85 -9.61 -29.52 7.30
CA GLU A 85 -9.81 -29.47 8.76
C GLU A 85 -9.64 -28.06 9.30
N VAL A 86 -8.64 -27.33 8.83
CA VAL A 86 -8.35 -25.95 9.25
C VAL A 86 -9.50 -25.00 8.86
N ILE A 87 -10.01 -25.08 7.62
CA ILE A 87 -10.93 -24.08 7.07
C ILE A 87 -12.37 -24.36 7.46
N VAL A 88 -12.81 -25.63 7.35
CA VAL A 88 -14.22 -26.00 7.49
C VAL A 88 -14.46 -27.04 8.59
N ALA A 89 -13.48 -27.24 9.50
CA ALA A 89 -13.53 -28.22 10.58
C ALA A 89 -13.91 -29.63 10.09
N GLY A 90 -13.33 -30.05 8.96
CA GLY A 90 -13.55 -31.36 8.34
C GLY A 90 -14.95 -31.56 7.72
N ARG A 91 -15.79 -30.51 7.65
CA ARG A 91 -17.14 -30.61 7.08
C ARG A 91 -17.09 -31.07 5.61
N PRO A 92 -17.99 -31.97 5.17
CA PRO A 92 -18.03 -32.42 3.77
C PRO A 92 -18.50 -31.30 2.83
N ASP A 93 -18.13 -31.39 1.55
CA ASP A 93 -18.34 -30.32 0.56
C ASP A 93 -19.82 -29.91 0.41
N HIS A 94 -20.75 -30.85 0.45
CA HIS A 94 -22.19 -30.53 0.34
C HIS A 94 -22.73 -29.70 1.51
N VAL A 95 -22.01 -29.66 2.64
CA VAL A 95 -22.41 -28.88 3.83
C VAL A 95 -21.84 -27.48 3.76
N TRP A 96 -20.51 -27.33 3.57
CA TRP A 96 -19.90 -26.00 3.57
C TRP A 96 -20.13 -25.23 2.26
N ALA A 97 -20.19 -25.93 1.11
CA ALA A 97 -20.45 -25.29 -0.19
C ALA A 97 -21.93 -24.87 -0.35
N ALA A 98 -22.82 -25.30 0.52
CA ALA A 98 -24.19 -24.77 0.57
C ALA A 98 -24.25 -23.32 1.06
N ASP A 99 -23.31 -22.90 1.94
CA ASP A 99 -23.19 -21.51 2.36
C ASP A 99 -22.49 -20.66 1.27
N PRO A 100 -23.19 -19.66 0.70
CA PRO A 100 -22.61 -18.81 -0.35
C PRO A 100 -21.35 -18.07 0.09
N THR A 101 -21.32 -17.62 1.35
CA THR A 101 -20.19 -16.83 1.91
C THR A 101 -18.95 -17.71 2.04
N THR A 102 -19.08 -18.88 2.64
CA THR A 102 -17.99 -19.86 2.78
C THR A 102 -17.45 -20.27 1.40
N ARG A 103 -18.35 -20.58 0.46
CA ARG A 103 -17.95 -20.94 -0.91
C ARG A 103 -17.18 -19.80 -1.61
N GLU A 104 -17.64 -18.56 -1.47
CA GLU A 104 -16.96 -17.39 -2.05
C GLU A 104 -15.55 -17.22 -1.47
N VAL A 105 -15.39 -17.32 -0.14
CA VAL A 105 -14.08 -17.24 0.52
C VAL A 105 -13.14 -18.33 0.02
N VAL A 106 -13.61 -19.58 -0.08
CA VAL A 106 -12.81 -20.70 -0.58
C VAL A 106 -12.41 -20.47 -2.05
N GLU A 107 -13.35 -20.06 -2.92
CA GLU A 107 -13.07 -19.79 -4.34
C GLU A 107 -12.03 -18.67 -4.51
N GLN A 108 -12.11 -17.59 -3.73
CA GLN A 108 -11.26 -16.43 -3.91
C GLN A 108 -9.86 -16.60 -3.31
N LEU A 109 -9.77 -17.21 -2.13
CA LEU A 109 -8.48 -17.35 -1.42
C LEU A 109 -7.76 -18.65 -1.76
N LEU A 110 -8.49 -19.72 -2.04
CA LEU A 110 -7.93 -21.08 -2.15
C LEU A 110 -8.11 -21.69 -3.54
N GLY A 111 -8.53 -20.90 -4.51
CA GLY A 111 -8.67 -21.38 -5.89
C GLY A 111 -7.38 -22.04 -6.40
N GLY A 112 -7.44 -23.34 -6.73
CA GLY A 112 -6.29 -24.12 -7.19
C GLY A 112 -5.50 -24.85 -6.11
N ILE A 113 -5.86 -24.72 -4.83
CA ILE A 113 -5.27 -25.48 -3.72
C ILE A 113 -6.14 -26.72 -3.45
N ASP A 114 -5.52 -27.88 -3.33
CA ASP A 114 -6.18 -29.12 -2.96
C ASP A 114 -6.53 -29.10 -1.46
N LEU A 115 -7.82 -29.05 -1.13
CA LEU A 115 -8.30 -28.97 0.25
C LEU A 115 -7.98 -30.21 1.10
N ASP A 116 -7.72 -31.35 0.47
CA ASP A 116 -7.35 -32.60 1.15
C ASP A 116 -5.83 -32.71 1.39
N GLY A 117 -5.07 -31.76 0.86
CA GLY A 117 -3.62 -31.66 1.08
C GLY A 117 -3.26 -31.24 2.51
N SER A 118 -2.02 -31.53 2.94
CA SER A 118 -1.46 -31.06 4.20
C SER A 118 -1.03 -29.59 4.11
N VAL A 119 -1.26 -28.83 5.18
CA VAL A 119 -0.81 -27.42 5.30
C VAL A 119 0.71 -27.31 5.21
N ASP A 120 1.47 -28.32 5.63
CA ASP A 120 2.93 -28.30 5.62
C ASP A 120 3.54 -28.29 4.22
N THR A 121 2.81 -28.77 3.22
CA THR A 121 3.27 -28.78 1.82
C THR A 121 3.11 -27.43 1.12
N LEU A 122 2.41 -26.49 1.75
CA LEU A 122 2.10 -25.19 1.18
C LEU A 122 3.29 -24.22 1.27
N SER A 123 3.41 -23.37 0.26
CA SER A 123 4.26 -22.18 0.35
C SER A 123 3.77 -21.23 1.46
N GLY A 124 4.65 -20.34 1.92
CA GLY A 124 4.29 -19.36 2.96
C GLY A 124 3.07 -18.50 2.57
N GLY A 125 2.97 -18.10 1.31
CA GLY A 125 1.83 -17.32 0.82
C GLY A 125 0.53 -18.13 0.75
N GLU A 126 0.59 -19.41 0.38
CA GLU A 126 -0.59 -20.30 0.40
C GLU A 126 -1.05 -20.58 1.82
N ARG A 127 -0.11 -20.86 2.74
CA ARG A 127 -0.40 -21.03 4.17
C ARG A 127 -1.11 -19.79 4.74
N ARG A 128 -0.64 -18.59 4.37
CA ARG A 128 -1.26 -17.33 4.77
C ARG A 128 -2.70 -17.19 4.26
N ARG A 129 -2.97 -17.60 3.02
CA ARG A 129 -4.33 -17.60 2.45
C ARG A 129 -5.26 -18.59 3.16
N VAL A 130 -4.75 -19.75 3.55
CA VAL A 130 -5.50 -20.74 4.36
C VAL A 130 -5.86 -20.16 5.73
N ALA A 131 -4.90 -19.52 6.43
CA ALA A 131 -5.14 -18.87 7.71
C ALA A 131 -6.22 -17.79 7.62
N LEU A 132 -6.11 -16.91 6.62
CA LEU A 132 -7.10 -15.87 6.38
C LEU A 132 -8.49 -16.45 6.09
N ALA A 133 -8.58 -17.49 5.24
CA ALA A 133 -9.84 -18.16 4.94
C ALA A 133 -10.50 -18.76 6.20
N ALA A 134 -9.71 -19.41 7.05
CA ALA A 134 -10.20 -19.98 8.31
C ALA A 134 -10.81 -18.91 9.23
N VAL A 135 -10.14 -17.77 9.38
CA VAL A 135 -10.63 -16.65 10.20
C VAL A 135 -11.89 -16.02 9.62
N LEU A 136 -11.97 -15.84 8.29
CA LEU A 136 -13.15 -15.26 7.64
C LEU A 136 -14.40 -16.18 7.71
N ILE A 137 -14.20 -17.50 7.62
CA ILE A 137 -15.26 -18.50 7.68
C ILE A 137 -15.74 -18.74 9.11
N GLY A 138 -14.93 -18.45 10.13
CA GLY A 138 -15.21 -18.74 11.53
C GLY A 138 -16.42 -18.02 12.14
N GLY A 139 -16.96 -16.96 11.48
CA GLY A 139 -18.18 -16.28 11.92
C GLY A 139 -18.02 -15.49 13.23
N HIS A 140 -16.88 -14.88 13.44
CA HIS A 140 -16.51 -14.16 14.66
C HIS A 140 -17.20 -12.79 14.80
N ASP A 141 -17.46 -12.35 16.04
CA ASP A 141 -17.99 -11.01 16.35
C ASP A 141 -16.96 -9.91 16.11
N VAL A 142 -15.69 -10.17 16.42
CA VAL A 142 -14.58 -9.27 16.15
C VAL A 142 -13.55 -9.99 15.30
N LEU A 143 -13.16 -9.38 14.19
CA LEU A 143 -12.03 -9.82 13.38
C LEU A 143 -10.81 -8.95 13.69
N VAL A 144 -9.70 -9.58 14.04
CA VAL A 144 -8.39 -8.95 14.23
C VAL A 144 -7.44 -9.51 13.20
N LEU A 145 -6.97 -8.68 12.28
CA LEU A 145 -6.17 -9.12 11.14
C LEU A 145 -4.80 -8.42 11.16
N ASP A 146 -3.72 -9.19 11.29
CA ASP A 146 -2.35 -8.68 11.25
C ASP A 146 -1.77 -8.90 9.86
N GLU A 147 -1.61 -7.83 9.06
CA GLU A 147 -1.10 -7.80 7.68
C GLU A 147 -1.81 -8.80 6.73
N PRO A 148 -3.15 -8.72 6.59
CA PRO A 148 -3.89 -9.69 5.77
C PRO A 148 -3.64 -9.55 4.26
N THR A 149 -3.10 -8.43 3.82
CA THR A 149 -2.84 -8.13 2.40
C THR A 149 -1.51 -8.67 1.90
N ASN A 150 -0.59 -9.07 2.80
CA ASN A 150 0.71 -9.61 2.42
C ASN A 150 0.57 -10.90 1.61
N HIS A 151 1.33 -11.00 0.52
CA HIS A 151 1.34 -12.13 -0.42
C HIS A 151 0.02 -12.35 -1.20
N LEU A 152 -0.95 -11.43 -1.09
CA LEU A 152 -2.15 -11.42 -1.91
C LEU A 152 -1.92 -10.61 -3.19
N ASP A 153 -2.56 -11.00 -4.27
CA ASP A 153 -2.57 -10.19 -5.49
C ASP A 153 -3.67 -9.12 -5.46
N VAL A 154 -3.57 -8.16 -6.38
CA VAL A 154 -4.47 -7.01 -6.45
C VAL A 154 -5.96 -7.42 -6.55
N GLU A 155 -6.27 -8.53 -7.24
CA GLU A 155 -7.64 -9.02 -7.37
C GLU A 155 -8.20 -9.53 -6.03
N VAL A 156 -7.37 -10.29 -5.31
CA VAL A 156 -7.75 -10.84 -3.98
C VAL A 156 -7.84 -9.72 -2.95
N ILE A 157 -6.92 -8.74 -2.98
CA ILE A 157 -6.98 -7.56 -2.08
C ILE A 157 -8.27 -6.76 -2.33
N ALA A 158 -8.64 -6.52 -3.60
CA ALA A 158 -9.87 -5.82 -3.94
C ALA A 158 -11.13 -6.57 -3.48
N TRP A 159 -11.15 -7.89 -3.66
CA TRP A 159 -12.23 -8.73 -3.17
C TRP A 159 -12.31 -8.71 -1.63
N LEU A 160 -11.17 -8.85 -0.94
CA LEU A 160 -11.10 -8.82 0.52
C LEU A 160 -11.63 -7.49 1.08
N ALA A 161 -11.25 -6.37 0.46
CA ALA A 161 -11.75 -5.05 0.84
C ALA A 161 -13.27 -4.96 0.70
N ALA A 162 -13.83 -5.42 -0.42
CA ALA A 162 -15.28 -5.43 -0.64
C ALA A 162 -16.01 -6.36 0.36
N HIS A 163 -15.45 -7.53 0.65
CA HIS A 163 -15.99 -8.50 1.60
C HIS A 163 -16.07 -7.93 3.03
N LEU A 164 -14.97 -7.33 3.50
CA LEU A 164 -14.88 -6.74 4.85
C LEU A 164 -15.73 -5.47 4.98
N SER A 165 -15.75 -4.59 3.98
CA SER A 165 -16.59 -3.40 3.97
C SER A 165 -18.08 -3.76 3.95
N GLY A 166 -18.46 -4.83 3.25
CA GLY A 166 -19.82 -5.37 3.28
C GLY A 166 -20.25 -5.87 4.65
N ARG A 167 -19.34 -6.46 5.42
CA ARG A 167 -19.57 -6.92 6.79
C ARG A 167 -19.81 -5.74 7.75
N THR A 168 -18.93 -4.74 7.73
CA THR A 168 -19.03 -3.53 8.58
C THR A 168 -20.25 -2.68 8.23
N ALA A 169 -20.61 -2.57 6.96
CA ALA A 169 -21.83 -1.87 6.53
C ALA A 169 -23.11 -2.51 7.08
N ARG A 170 -23.13 -3.83 7.26
CA ARG A 170 -24.25 -4.56 7.90
C ARG A 170 -24.22 -4.50 9.42
N ARG A 171 -23.20 -3.88 10.03
CA ARG A 171 -22.95 -3.84 11.49
C ARG A 171 -22.97 -5.24 12.12
N THR A 172 -22.33 -6.18 11.47
CA THR A 172 -22.18 -7.55 11.99
C THR A 172 -20.81 -7.71 12.61
N GLY A 173 -20.61 -7.13 13.80
CA GLY A 173 -19.37 -7.17 14.54
C GLY A 173 -18.37 -6.07 14.16
N ALA A 174 -17.17 -6.13 14.70
CA ALA A 174 -16.09 -5.16 14.49
C ALA A 174 -14.91 -5.74 13.73
N LEU A 175 -14.11 -4.84 13.16
CA LEU A 175 -12.87 -5.16 12.47
C LEU A 175 -11.72 -4.31 13.02
N VAL A 176 -10.60 -4.95 13.36
CA VAL A 176 -9.32 -4.29 13.65
C VAL A 176 -8.28 -4.87 12.70
N VAL A 177 -7.65 -4.04 11.88
CA VAL A 177 -6.69 -4.51 10.88
C VAL A 177 -5.39 -3.71 10.93
N VAL A 178 -4.27 -4.40 11.01
CA VAL A 178 -2.93 -3.83 10.73
C VAL A 178 -2.64 -4.09 9.26
N SER A 179 -2.34 -3.06 8.49
CA SER A 179 -1.87 -3.21 7.12
C SER A 179 -0.97 -2.03 6.72
N HIS A 180 -0.07 -2.32 5.80
CA HIS A 180 0.74 -1.30 5.10
C HIS A 180 0.15 -0.95 3.73
N ASP A 181 -0.89 -1.64 3.29
CA ASP A 181 -1.65 -1.31 2.08
C ASP A 181 -2.61 -0.14 2.34
N ARG A 182 -2.20 1.02 1.86
CA ARG A 182 -2.90 2.30 2.06
C ARG A 182 -4.28 2.31 1.39
N TRP A 183 -4.37 1.75 0.18
CA TRP A 183 -5.64 1.65 -0.54
C TRP A 183 -6.63 0.77 0.20
N PHE A 184 -6.17 -0.38 0.71
CA PHE A 184 -6.99 -1.29 1.49
C PHE A 184 -7.51 -0.63 2.78
N LEU A 185 -6.65 0.10 3.50
CA LEU A 185 -7.05 0.85 4.70
C LEU A 185 -8.12 1.90 4.39
N ASP A 186 -7.98 2.65 3.29
CA ASP A 186 -9.00 3.63 2.87
C ASP A 186 -10.32 2.98 2.47
N ALA A 187 -10.27 1.82 1.82
CA ALA A 187 -11.46 1.12 1.36
C ALA A 187 -12.27 0.46 2.50
N VAL A 188 -11.60 0.10 3.61
CA VAL A 188 -12.20 -0.74 4.65
C VAL A 188 -12.42 0.01 5.97
N CYS A 189 -11.48 0.91 6.35
CA CYS A 189 -11.45 1.47 7.70
C CYS A 189 -12.20 2.81 7.80
N THR A 190 -12.94 2.98 8.88
CA THR A 190 -13.63 4.22 9.25
C THR A 190 -12.92 5.00 10.34
N THR A 191 -11.96 4.36 11.01
CA THR A 191 -11.11 4.95 12.07
C THR A 191 -9.69 4.43 11.90
N THR A 192 -8.70 5.26 12.14
CA THR A 192 -7.28 4.88 12.08
C THR A 192 -6.62 5.11 13.44
N TRP A 193 -5.94 4.08 13.96
CA TRP A 193 -5.11 4.16 15.16
C TRP A 193 -3.65 4.21 14.76
N GLU A 194 -2.94 5.28 15.14
CA GLU A 194 -1.50 5.41 14.96
C GLU A 194 -0.79 4.95 16.22
N VAL A 195 -0.04 3.85 16.13
CA VAL A 195 0.85 3.38 17.19
C VAL A 195 2.21 4.01 16.98
N HIS A 196 2.70 4.77 17.94
CA HIS A 196 4.00 5.42 17.81
C HIS A 196 4.72 5.51 19.15
N SER A 197 6.05 5.50 19.13
CA SER A 197 6.86 5.68 20.33
C SER A 197 7.25 7.14 20.48
N ALA A 198 6.71 7.81 21.50
CA ALA A 198 7.09 9.15 21.88
C ALA A 198 7.95 9.11 23.17
N SER A 199 9.19 9.62 23.10
CA SER A 199 10.11 9.65 24.25
C SER A 199 10.38 8.26 24.88
N GLY A 200 10.41 7.20 24.07
CA GLY A 200 10.63 5.82 24.54
C GLY A 200 9.39 5.17 25.17
N LYS A 201 8.24 5.81 25.10
CA LYS A 201 6.95 5.28 25.55
C LYS A 201 6.01 5.14 24.37
N GLY A 202 5.47 3.95 24.15
CA GLY A 202 4.49 3.68 23.09
C GLY A 202 3.14 4.29 23.45
N THR A 203 2.59 5.09 22.55
CA THR A 203 1.26 5.71 22.66
C THR A 203 0.43 5.37 21.42
N VAL A 204 -0.88 5.48 21.54
CA VAL A 204 -1.81 5.27 20.43
C VAL A 204 -2.71 6.47 20.30
N ASP A 205 -2.71 7.07 19.10
CA ASP A 205 -3.61 8.17 18.77
C ASP A 205 -4.69 7.67 17.81
N ALA A 206 -5.94 8.05 18.04
CA ALA A 206 -7.07 7.69 17.20
C ALA A 206 -7.47 8.87 16.30
N TYR A 207 -7.73 8.57 15.03
CA TYR A 207 -8.18 9.52 14.00
C TYR A 207 -9.46 9.01 13.36
N GLU A 208 -10.42 9.89 13.17
CA GLU A 208 -11.63 9.59 12.39
C GLU A 208 -11.32 9.55 10.89
N GLY A 209 -11.80 8.54 10.20
CA GLY A 209 -11.61 8.31 8.78
C GLY A 209 -10.57 7.24 8.43
N GLY A 210 -10.47 6.94 7.14
CA GLY A 210 -9.48 6.02 6.56
C GLY A 210 -8.07 6.60 6.52
N TYR A 211 -7.20 5.96 5.74
CA TYR A 211 -5.79 6.35 5.63
C TYR A 211 -5.58 7.77 5.10
N ALA A 212 -6.33 8.20 4.07
CA ALA A 212 -6.20 9.55 3.51
C ALA A 212 -6.55 10.64 4.55
N ALA A 213 -7.61 10.45 5.34
CA ALA A 213 -7.97 11.37 6.42
C ALA A 213 -6.89 11.41 7.51
N TYR A 214 -6.35 10.25 7.88
CA TYR A 214 -5.22 10.14 8.81
C TYR A 214 -4.00 10.94 8.35
N VAL A 215 -3.59 10.82 7.07
CA VAL A 215 -2.42 11.54 6.52
C VAL A 215 -2.61 13.04 6.67
N LEU A 216 -3.80 13.57 6.34
CA LEU A 216 -4.11 14.99 6.47
C LEU A 216 -4.08 15.45 7.93
N ALA A 217 -4.70 14.70 8.83
CA ALA A 217 -4.73 15.01 10.26
C ALA A 217 -3.32 14.95 10.89
N ARG A 218 -2.51 13.93 10.50
CA ARG A 218 -1.12 13.80 10.92
C ARG A 218 -0.26 14.99 10.45
N ALA A 219 -0.40 15.39 9.18
CA ALA A 219 0.33 16.53 8.62
C ALA A 219 -0.01 17.84 9.36
N GLU A 220 -1.29 18.08 9.65
CA GLU A 220 -1.72 19.25 10.40
C GLU A 220 -1.21 19.21 11.85
N ARG A 221 -1.27 18.07 12.53
CA ARG A 221 -0.69 17.90 13.88
C ARG A 221 0.81 18.18 13.89
N MET A 222 1.55 17.68 12.88
CA MET A 222 2.98 17.97 12.75
C MET A 222 3.26 19.45 12.52
N ARG A 223 2.45 20.13 11.71
CA ARG A 223 2.56 21.57 11.46
C ARG A 223 2.34 22.38 12.73
N LEU A 224 1.30 22.04 13.49
CA LEU A 224 0.98 22.69 14.77
C LEU A 224 2.10 22.45 15.80
N ALA A 225 2.61 21.22 15.90
CA ALA A 225 3.71 20.87 16.78
C ALA A 225 5.00 21.63 16.43
N ALA A 226 5.32 21.76 15.12
CA ALA A 226 6.48 22.53 14.66
C ALA A 226 6.36 24.03 15.01
N THR A 227 5.15 24.58 14.88
CA THR A 227 4.85 25.97 15.27
C THR A 227 4.98 26.17 16.79
N ALA A 228 4.44 25.25 17.58
CA ALA A 228 4.54 25.26 19.04
C ALA A 228 6.00 25.17 19.50
N GLU A 229 6.79 24.26 18.86
CA GLU A 229 8.21 24.10 19.17
C GLU A 229 9.02 25.36 18.83
N THR A 230 8.74 26.01 17.70
CA THR A 230 9.37 27.29 17.33
C THR A 230 9.05 28.36 18.35
N ARG A 231 7.81 28.45 18.84
CA ARG A 231 7.40 29.37 19.92
C ARG A 231 8.12 29.03 21.22
N ARG A 232 8.19 27.74 21.58
CA ARG A 232 8.91 27.26 22.77
C ARG A 232 10.39 27.66 22.73
N ARG A 233 11.08 27.39 21.60
CA ARG A 233 12.51 27.77 21.43
C ARG A 233 12.73 29.27 21.52
N ASN A 234 11.82 30.06 20.95
CA ASN A 234 11.91 31.53 21.03
C ASN A 234 11.71 32.01 22.46
N LEU A 235 10.79 31.44 23.25
CA LEU A 235 10.60 31.74 24.67
C LEU A 235 11.84 31.34 25.47
N LEU A 236 12.33 30.10 25.26
CA LEU A 236 13.53 29.61 25.93
C LEU A 236 14.74 30.52 25.67
N ARG A 237 14.94 30.95 24.41
CA ARG A 237 16.01 31.87 24.03
C ARG A 237 15.89 33.22 24.75
N LYS A 238 14.67 33.77 24.89
CA LYS A 238 14.39 35.01 25.63
C LYS A 238 14.68 34.85 27.12
N GLU A 239 14.25 33.76 27.75
CA GLU A 239 14.48 33.49 29.16
C GLU A 239 15.97 33.23 29.46
N LEU A 240 16.67 32.45 28.59
CA LEU A 240 18.12 32.24 28.73
C LEU A 240 18.91 33.54 28.54
N ALA A 241 18.54 34.39 27.56
CA ALA A 241 19.17 35.70 27.37
C ALA A 241 18.95 36.62 28.58
N TRP A 242 17.77 36.57 29.19
CA TRP A 242 17.48 37.31 30.43
C TRP A 242 18.28 36.75 31.62
N LEU A 243 18.37 35.43 31.76
CA LEU A 243 19.18 34.78 32.80
C LEU A 243 20.67 35.12 32.69
N ARG A 244 21.22 35.25 31.46
CA ARG A 244 22.61 35.59 31.19
C ARG A 244 22.95 37.06 31.50
N ARG A 245 21.98 38.00 31.37
CA ARG A 245 22.21 39.46 31.58
C ARG A 245 22.43 39.85 33.02
N GLY A 246 22.35 38.93 33.98
CA GLY A 246 22.51 39.24 35.40
C GLY A 246 21.33 40.07 36.00
N PRO A 247 21.09 39.99 37.29
CA PRO A 247 20.11 40.85 37.96
C PRO A 247 20.63 42.30 38.03
N PRO A 248 19.74 43.31 37.83
CA PRO A 248 20.10 44.67 38.19
C PRO A 248 20.50 44.73 39.69
N ALA A 249 21.48 45.55 40.00
CA ALA A 249 22.02 45.69 41.38
C ALA A 249 20.89 45.87 42.37
N ARG A 250 20.70 44.89 43.30
CA ARG A 250 19.72 44.81 44.40
C ARG A 250 18.52 43.89 44.28
N THR A 251 18.35 43.10 43.21
CA THR A 251 17.22 42.14 43.14
C THR A 251 17.69 40.73 42.85
N SER A 252 17.25 39.73 43.66
CA SER A 252 17.47 38.30 43.35
C SER A 252 16.62 37.87 42.14
N LYS A 253 17.15 36.97 41.30
CA LYS A 253 16.39 36.41 40.16
C LYS A 253 15.13 35.71 40.68
N PRO A 254 13.93 36.00 40.12
CA PRO A 254 12.70 35.37 40.57
C PRO A 254 12.75 33.85 40.36
N LYS A 255 12.54 33.07 41.41
CA LYS A 255 12.59 31.58 41.37
C LYS A 255 11.62 31.00 40.34
N PHE A 256 10.43 31.60 40.15
CA PHE A 256 9.44 31.13 39.19
C PHE A 256 9.92 31.19 37.74
N ARG A 257 10.77 32.17 37.36
CA ARG A 257 11.33 32.24 36.00
C ARG A 257 12.43 31.20 35.75
N ILE A 258 13.19 30.85 36.78
CA ILE A 258 14.16 29.76 36.71
C ILE A 258 13.43 28.43 36.56
N GLN A 259 12.33 28.25 37.32
CA GLN A 259 11.47 27.06 37.18
C GLN A 259 10.83 26.98 35.81
N ALA A 260 10.25 28.07 35.29
CA ALA A 260 9.67 28.09 33.93
C ALA A 260 10.70 27.77 32.82
N ALA A 261 11.94 28.26 32.94
CA ALA A 261 13.01 27.91 32.01
C ALA A 261 13.40 26.41 32.10
N ASN A 262 13.47 25.87 33.32
CA ASN A 262 13.75 24.46 33.55
C ASN A 262 12.61 23.56 33.04
N GLU A 263 11.35 23.94 33.19
CA GLU A 263 10.20 23.26 32.62
C GLU A 263 10.22 23.27 31.08
N LEU A 264 10.59 24.42 30.48
CA LEU A 264 10.76 24.52 29.01
C LEU A 264 11.92 23.65 28.50
N ILE A 265 12.97 23.44 29.28
CA ILE A 265 14.06 22.52 28.93
C ILE A 265 13.62 21.08 29.09
N ALA A 266 12.92 20.74 30.19
CA ALA A 266 12.45 19.39 30.47
C ALA A 266 11.39 18.88 29.48
N THR A 267 10.67 19.79 28.80
CA THR A 267 9.65 19.49 27.79
C THR A 267 10.21 19.45 26.36
N GLU A 268 11.52 19.27 26.18
CA GLU A 268 12.12 19.14 24.84
C GLU A 268 11.61 17.86 24.17
N PRO A 269 10.92 17.98 23.00
CA PRO A 269 10.49 16.80 22.28
C PRO A 269 11.73 16.03 21.77
N PRO A 270 11.66 14.70 21.70
CA PRO A 270 12.76 13.90 21.15
C PRO A 270 13.09 14.34 19.71
N PRO A 271 14.37 14.21 19.31
CA PRO A 271 14.76 14.49 17.94
C PRO A 271 13.92 13.66 16.97
N ARG A 272 13.38 14.31 15.94
CA ARG A 272 12.59 13.62 14.91
C ARG A 272 13.53 12.85 14.02
N ASP A 273 13.36 11.53 13.95
CA ASP A 273 13.95 10.70 12.88
C ASP A 273 13.21 11.00 11.57
N SER A 274 13.56 12.10 10.89
CA SER A 274 13.13 12.36 9.54
C SER A 274 14.14 11.71 8.60
N VAL A 275 13.75 10.62 7.96
CA VAL A 275 14.56 10.02 6.88
C VAL A 275 14.47 10.97 5.68
N VAL A 276 15.56 11.64 5.36
CA VAL A 276 15.68 12.50 4.17
C VAL A 276 16.64 11.83 3.22
N LEU A 277 16.10 11.14 2.20
CA LEU A 277 16.93 10.55 1.16
C LEU A 277 17.54 11.64 0.27
N GLN A 278 18.86 11.65 0.21
CA GLN A 278 19.61 12.51 -0.70
C GLN A 278 19.78 11.79 -2.04
N ARG A 279 19.72 12.55 -3.16
CA ARG A 279 19.86 11.98 -4.51
C ARG A 279 21.29 11.49 -4.72
N PHE A 280 21.42 10.22 -5.08
CA PHE A 280 22.69 9.65 -5.53
C PHE A 280 23.02 10.11 -6.96
N ALA A 281 24.29 10.13 -7.29
CA ALA A 281 24.72 10.24 -8.67
C ALA A 281 24.22 9.01 -9.45
N THR A 282 23.76 9.21 -10.68
CA THR A 282 23.36 8.14 -11.58
C THR A 282 24.29 8.08 -12.77
N SER A 283 24.66 6.88 -13.19
CA SER A 283 25.45 6.69 -14.40
C SER A 283 24.64 7.16 -15.63
N ARG A 284 25.32 7.79 -16.62
CA ARG A 284 24.66 8.28 -17.84
C ARG A 284 24.00 7.13 -18.61
N LEU A 285 22.71 7.24 -18.88
CA LEU A 285 21.93 6.29 -19.67
C LEU A 285 22.06 6.59 -21.16
N GLY A 286 22.27 5.55 -21.99
CA GLY A 286 22.25 5.63 -23.44
C GLY A 286 20.84 5.76 -24.01
N LYS A 287 20.69 5.75 -25.34
CA LYS A 287 19.39 5.86 -26.01
C LYS A 287 18.55 4.58 -25.87
N ASP A 288 19.19 3.41 -25.90
CA ASP A 288 18.52 2.11 -25.86
C ASP A 288 18.67 1.55 -24.44
N VAL A 289 17.57 1.12 -23.83
CA VAL A 289 17.55 0.43 -22.54
C VAL A 289 17.27 -1.05 -22.78
N PHE A 290 16.04 -1.42 -23.11
CA PHE A 290 15.69 -2.78 -23.51
C PHE A 290 14.90 -2.75 -24.81
N ASP A 291 15.22 -3.69 -25.71
CA ASP A 291 14.50 -3.89 -26.96
C ASP A 291 14.25 -5.39 -27.16
N LEU A 292 13.00 -5.78 -27.02
CA LEU A 292 12.52 -7.15 -27.10
C LEU A 292 11.88 -7.38 -28.46
N HIS A 293 12.32 -8.42 -29.18
CA HIS A 293 11.78 -8.78 -30.50
C HIS A 293 11.32 -10.23 -30.51
N GLY A 294 10.02 -10.46 -30.73
CA GLY A 294 9.40 -11.75 -30.83
C GLY A 294 9.67 -12.65 -29.61
N VAL A 295 9.76 -12.06 -28.42
CA VAL A 295 10.19 -12.77 -27.20
C VAL A 295 9.13 -13.74 -26.75
N ARG A 296 9.56 -15.00 -26.59
CA ARG A 296 8.82 -16.05 -25.90
C ARG A 296 9.58 -16.47 -24.64
N LEU A 297 8.89 -16.55 -23.54
CA LEU A 297 9.43 -16.97 -22.25
C LEU A 297 8.57 -18.07 -21.65
N GLU A 298 9.19 -19.21 -21.40
CA GLU A 298 8.58 -20.36 -20.71
C GLU A 298 9.33 -20.64 -19.41
N VAL A 299 8.62 -20.99 -18.35
CA VAL A 299 9.19 -21.30 -17.04
C VAL A 299 8.46 -22.45 -16.36
N GLY A 300 9.20 -23.19 -15.51
CA GLY A 300 8.66 -24.30 -14.71
C GLY A 300 8.68 -25.66 -15.40
N GLU A 301 8.34 -26.69 -14.63
CA GLU A 301 8.15 -28.06 -15.09
C GLU A 301 6.77 -28.56 -14.58
N PRO A 302 5.77 -28.74 -15.45
CA PRO A 302 5.80 -28.57 -16.92
C PRO A 302 5.94 -27.10 -17.35
N PRO A 303 6.50 -26.86 -18.58
CA PRO A 303 6.72 -25.50 -19.09
C PRO A 303 5.42 -24.70 -19.18
N ARG A 304 5.43 -23.49 -18.60
CA ARG A 304 4.31 -22.56 -18.68
C ARG A 304 4.74 -21.32 -19.44
N VAL A 305 3.93 -20.91 -20.41
CA VAL A 305 4.17 -19.72 -21.22
C VAL A 305 3.87 -18.47 -20.38
N VAL A 306 4.89 -17.63 -20.20
CA VAL A 306 4.82 -16.33 -19.50
C VAL A 306 4.68 -15.19 -20.50
N LEU A 307 5.47 -15.20 -21.57
CA LEU A 307 5.39 -14.27 -22.70
C LEU A 307 5.35 -15.08 -24.00
N ASP A 308 4.56 -14.64 -24.98
CA ASP A 308 4.46 -15.28 -26.28
C ASP A 308 4.48 -14.24 -27.41
N ASN A 309 5.58 -14.25 -28.18
CA ASN A 309 5.80 -13.36 -29.31
C ASN A 309 5.63 -11.86 -28.99
N ILE A 310 6.28 -11.40 -27.92
CA ILE A 310 6.19 -10.01 -27.45
C ILE A 310 7.28 -9.15 -28.09
N ASP A 311 6.85 -8.04 -28.68
CA ASP A 311 7.71 -6.93 -29.09
C ASP A 311 7.52 -5.79 -28.08
N TRP A 312 8.61 -5.38 -27.39
CA TRP A 312 8.53 -4.36 -26.35
C TRP A 312 9.82 -3.55 -26.28
N SER A 313 9.73 -2.25 -26.53
CA SER A 313 10.85 -1.31 -26.42
C SER A 313 10.70 -0.44 -25.18
N ILE A 314 11.74 -0.40 -24.36
CA ILE A 314 11.82 0.38 -23.13
C ILE A 314 12.94 1.39 -23.27
N GLY A 315 12.62 2.66 -23.13
CA GLY A 315 13.49 3.80 -23.29
C GLY A 315 14.11 4.33 -22.00
N PRO A 316 15.01 5.33 -22.14
CA PRO A 316 15.57 6.03 -20.98
C PRO A 316 14.53 6.88 -20.27
N GLY A 317 14.43 6.71 -18.94
CA GLY A 317 13.49 7.44 -18.10
C GLY A 317 12.08 6.86 -18.07
N ASP A 318 11.81 5.75 -18.78
CA ASP A 318 10.51 5.09 -18.70
C ASP A 318 10.24 4.57 -17.29
N ARG A 319 9.02 4.75 -16.83
CA ARG A 319 8.53 4.31 -15.52
C ARG A 319 7.36 3.37 -15.71
N ILE A 320 7.62 2.08 -15.52
CA ILE A 320 6.72 1.01 -15.90
C ILE A 320 6.29 0.21 -14.68
N GLY A 321 4.98 0.10 -14.46
CA GLY A 321 4.36 -0.80 -13.51
C GLY A 321 3.95 -2.12 -14.18
N LEU A 322 4.24 -3.25 -13.55
CA LEU A 322 3.76 -4.58 -13.99
C LEU A 322 2.79 -5.15 -12.97
N VAL A 323 1.56 -5.42 -13.41
CA VAL A 323 0.52 -6.03 -12.60
C VAL A 323 0.09 -7.38 -13.14
N GLY A 324 -0.57 -8.18 -12.32
CA GLY A 324 -1.10 -9.49 -12.71
C GLY A 324 -1.25 -10.43 -11.52
N VAL A 325 -2.02 -11.48 -11.66
CA VAL A 325 -2.24 -12.51 -10.64
C VAL A 325 -0.91 -13.14 -10.20
N ASN A 326 -0.86 -13.63 -8.97
CA ASN A 326 0.32 -14.36 -8.51
C ASN A 326 0.58 -15.60 -9.38
N GLY A 327 1.86 -15.83 -9.69
CA GLY A 327 2.29 -16.91 -10.56
C GLY A 327 2.18 -16.63 -12.08
N THR A 328 1.76 -15.45 -12.54
CA THR A 328 1.75 -15.11 -13.98
C THR A 328 3.15 -14.93 -14.59
N GLY A 329 4.21 -14.90 -13.76
CA GLY A 329 5.59 -14.80 -14.21
C GLY A 329 6.18 -13.40 -14.17
N LYS A 330 5.61 -12.47 -13.41
CA LYS A 330 6.14 -11.09 -13.21
C LYS A 330 7.63 -11.08 -12.86
N THR A 331 8.01 -11.83 -11.81
CA THR A 331 9.41 -12.03 -11.40
C THR A 331 10.28 -12.60 -12.52
N SER A 332 9.75 -13.53 -13.32
CA SER A 332 10.48 -14.14 -14.44
C SER A 332 10.78 -13.13 -15.54
N VAL A 333 9.85 -12.21 -15.82
CA VAL A 333 10.08 -11.08 -16.74
C VAL A 333 11.20 -10.19 -16.23
N LEU A 334 11.19 -9.80 -14.93
CA LEU A 334 12.26 -8.99 -14.35
C LEU A 334 13.62 -9.71 -14.40
N ARG A 335 13.66 -11.01 -14.08
CA ARG A 335 14.89 -11.83 -14.18
C ARG A 335 15.40 -11.93 -15.61
N MET A 336 14.49 -12.03 -16.60
CA MET A 336 14.86 -12.02 -18.01
C MET A 336 15.48 -10.66 -18.37
N LEU A 337 14.88 -9.53 -17.99
CA LEU A 337 15.44 -8.19 -18.22
C LEU A 337 16.80 -8.01 -17.52
N ALA A 338 16.94 -8.51 -16.29
CA ALA A 338 18.20 -8.52 -15.55
C ALA A 338 19.30 -9.41 -16.17
N GLY A 339 18.95 -10.28 -17.11
CA GLY A 339 19.90 -11.20 -17.75
C GLY A 339 20.15 -12.50 -16.98
N GLN A 340 19.39 -12.73 -15.91
CA GLN A 340 19.46 -13.96 -15.10
C GLN A 340 18.70 -15.14 -15.73
N LEU A 341 17.76 -14.84 -16.63
CA LEU A 341 16.98 -15.82 -17.37
C LEU A 341 17.05 -15.52 -18.87
N GLN A 342 17.24 -16.55 -19.71
CA GLN A 342 17.25 -16.38 -21.15
C GLN A 342 15.83 -16.60 -21.71
N PRO A 343 15.41 -15.85 -22.75
CA PRO A 343 14.16 -16.13 -23.44
C PRO A 343 14.22 -17.49 -24.14
N THR A 344 13.08 -18.19 -24.21
CA THR A 344 12.96 -19.48 -24.92
C THR A 344 13.06 -19.28 -26.43
N ALA A 345 12.54 -18.15 -26.94
CA ALA A 345 12.67 -17.73 -28.34
C ALA A 345 12.65 -16.20 -28.42
N GLY A 346 13.05 -15.66 -29.58
CA GLY A 346 13.20 -14.23 -29.78
C GLY A 346 14.52 -13.69 -29.23
N THR A 347 14.63 -12.37 -29.15
CA THR A 347 15.88 -11.68 -28.71
C THR A 347 15.56 -10.57 -27.75
N VAL A 348 16.41 -10.42 -26.72
CA VAL A 348 16.41 -9.29 -25.77
C VAL A 348 17.72 -8.54 -25.95
N LYS A 349 17.65 -7.38 -26.60
CA LYS A 349 18.80 -6.48 -26.74
C LYS A 349 18.85 -5.57 -25.52
N ARG A 350 20.03 -5.45 -24.90
CA ARG A 350 20.31 -4.57 -23.77
C ARG A 350 21.27 -3.48 -24.18
N GLY A 351 21.02 -2.26 -23.74
CA GLY A 351 21.92 -1.13 -24.01
C GLY A 351 23.32 -1.36 -23.40
N ALA A 352 24.37 -0.91 -24.10
CA ALA A 352 25.76 -1.14 -23.66
C ALA A 352 26.14 -0.39 -22.37
N THR A 353 25.41 0.65 -21.99
CA THR A 353 25.69 1.50 -20.81
C THR A 353 24.82 1.17 -19.60
N LEU A 354 24.08 0.05 -19.64
CA LEU A 354 23.16 -0.30 -18.55
C LEU A 354 23.94 -0.70 -17.30
N LYS A 355 23.54 -0.08 -16.19
CA LYS A 355 23.84 -0.52 -14.83
C LYS A 355 22.52 -0.86 -14.16
N ILE A 356 22.19 -2.13 -14.13
CA ILE A 356 20.91 -2.63 -13.63
C ILE A 356 21.02 -2.86 -12.12
N GLY A 357 20.20 -2.16 -11.34
CA GLY A 357 19.93 -2.47 -9.96
C GLY A 357 18.70 -3.37 -9.89
N TYR A 358 18.85 -4.61 -9.46
CA TYR A 358 17.74 -5.56 -9.30
C TYR A 358 17.47 -5.79 -7.83
N LEU A 359 16.31 -5.36 -7.35
CA LEU A 359 15.79 -5.66 -6.02
C LEU A 359 14.94 -6.91 -6.12
N SER A 360 15.50 -8.07 -5.74
CA SER A 360 14.79 -9.35 -5.74
C SER A 360 13.82 -9.44 -4.57
N GLN A 361 12.83 -10.32 -4.66
CA GLN A 361 11.93 -10.63 -3.56
C GLN A 361 12.66 -11.33 -2.40
N ALA A 362 13.72 -12.09 -2.69
CA ALA A 362 14.52 -12.78 -1.69
C ALA A 362 15.53 -11.83 -1.01
N LEU A 363 15.76 -12.03 0.30
CA LEU A 363 16.73 -11.27 1.10
C LEU A 363 18.12 -11.90 1.12
N ASP A 364 18.36 -12.91 0.28
CA ASP A 364 19.56 -13.77 0.29
C ASP A 364 20.87 -13.05 -0.11
N GLU A 365 20.79 -11.79 -0.55
CA GLU A 365 21.96 -10.99 -0.94
C GLU A 365 22.71 -10.35 0.25
N LEU A 366 22.17 -10.47 1.46
CA LEU A 366 22.75 -9.89 2.67
C LEU A 366 23.35 -11.00 3.53
N ASP A 367 24.65 -10.91 3.82
CA ASP A 367 25.28 -11.81 4.79
C ASP A 367 24.82 -11.44 6.21
N GLY A 368 24.08 -12.33 6.85
CA GLY A 368 23.53 -12.11 8.19
C GLY A 368 24.61 -11.92 9.26
N SER A 369 25.84 -12.37 9.02
CA SER A 369 26.98 -12.22 9.95
C SER A 369 27.59 -10.82 9.95
N ASP A 370 27.44 -10.06 8.85
CA ASP A 370 27.93 -8.70 8.71
C ASP A 370 27.21 -7.73 9.64
N ARG A 371 27.89 -6.63 10.00
CA ARG A 371 27.24 -5.48 10.64
C ARG A 371 26.71 -4.53 9.59
N VAL A 372 25.67 -3.79 9.94
CA VAL A 372 25.00 -2.82 9.06
C VAL A 372 26.00 -1.84 8.45
N LEU A 373 26.88 -1.26 9.28
CA LEU A 373 27.89 -0.32 8.81
C LEU A 373 28.91 -0.99 7.87
N ASP A 374 29.41 -2.17 8.25
CA ASP A 374 30.40 -2.91 7.46
C ASP A 374 29.85 -3.29 6.08
N ALA A 375 28.59 -3.67 6.01
CA ALA A 375 27.91 -4.04 4.76
C ALA A 375 27.82 -2.88 3.74
N VAL A 376 27.85 -1.64 4.23
CA VAL A 376 27.85 -0.42 3.39
C VAL A 376 29.29 0.02 3.13
N GLU A 377 30.15 0.08 4.15
CA GLU A 377 31.56 0.50 3.99
C GLU A 377 32.37 -0.42 3.08
N ASN A 378 32.12 -1.71 3.09
CA ASN A 378 32.77 -2.69 2.21
C ASN A 378 32.45 -2.44 0.73
N ARG A 379 31.30 -1.81 0.43
CA ARG A 379 30.96 -1.38 -0.94
C ARG A 379 31.50 0.02 -1.24
N ARG A 380 31.25 0.97 -0.34
CA ARG A 380 31.68 2.37 -0.54
C ARG A 380 31.76 3.11 0.79
N ARG A 381 32.96 3.58 1.15
CA ARG A 381 33.16 4.37 2.39
C ARG A 381 32.68 5.80 2.26
N ILE A 382 32.85 6.40 1.08
CA ILE A 382 32.44 7.76 0.74
C ILE A 382 31.61 7.70 -0.53
N THR A 383 30.43 8.30 -0.51
CA THR A 383 29.50 8.32 -1.64
C THR A 383 29.33 9.75 -2.12
N GLU A 384 29.45 9.94 -3.43
CA GLU A 384 29.18 11.22 -4.09
C GLU A 384 27.69 11.34 -4.38
N LEU A 385 27.08 12.42 -3.91
CA LEU A 385 25.68 12.75 -4.17
C LEU A 385 25.54 13.59 -5.44
N ALA A 386 24.33 13.64 -5.98
CA ALA A 386 24.01 14.56 -7.07
C ALA A 386 24.35 16.00 -6.64
N GLY A 387 25.30 16.62 -7.36
CA GLY A 387 25.84 17.95 -7.03
C GLY A 387 27.24 17.95 -6.43
N GLY A 388 27.95 16.80 -6.39
CA GLY A 388 29.35 16.70 -6.02
C GLY A 388 29.64 16.77 -4.51
N ARG A 389 28.63 16.59 -3.66
CA ARG A 389 28.81 16.52 -2.21
C ARG A 389 29.09 15.10 -1.79
N GLU A 390 30.15 14.90 -1.02
CA GLU A 390 30.51 13.60 -0.46
C GLU A 390 29.87 13.40 0.93
N ILE A 391 29.36 12.20 1.18
CA ILE A 391 28.87 11.77 2.49
C ILE A 391 29.49 10.43 2.90
N SER A 392 29.63 10.23 4.22
CA SER A 392 30.12 8.96 4.79
C SER A 392 29.04 7.89 4.77
N ALA A 393 29.46 6.61 4.80
CA ALA A 393 28.55 5.48 4.93
C ALA A 393 27.66 5.57 6.19
N ALA A 394 28.21 6.04 7.31
CA ALA A 394 27.46 6.22 8.56
C ALA A 394 26.34 7.27 8.39
N THR A 395 26.67 8.45 7.84
CA THR A 395 25.66 9.51 7.59
C THR A 395 24.56 9.02 6.64
N LEU A 396 24.95 8.27 5.61
CA LEU A 396 24.00 7.70 4.67
C LEU A 396 23.05 6.69 5.33
N LEU A 397 23.57 5.84 6.20
CA LEU A 397 22.77 4.90 6.98
C LEU A 397 21.83 5.63 7.95
N GLU A 398 22.29 6.72 8.58
CA GLU A 398 21.45 7.56 9.43
C GLU A 398 20.30 8.19 8.62
N ASP A 399 20.55 8.67 7.40
CA ASP A 399 19.53 9.18 6.48
C ASP A 399 18.51 8.09 6.07
N PHE A 400 18.90 6.81 6.12
CA PHE A 400 18.02 5.64 5.91
C PHE A 400 17.39 5.10 7.21
N GLY A 401 17.55 5.80 8.34
CA GLY A 401 16.93 5.47 9.62
C GLY A 401 17.67 4.40 10.44
N PHE A 402 18.96 4.17 10.15
CA PHE A 402 19.84 3.33 10.96
C PHE A 402 20.64 4.21 11.92
N THR A 403 20.06 4.54 13.08
CA THR A 403 20.67 5.47 14.05
C THR A 403 21.23 4.74 15.27
N GLY A 404 22.29 5.29 15.88
CA GLY A 404 22.85 4.81 17.13
C GLY A 404 23.34 3.36 17.08
N ASP A 405 22.86 2.50 17.99
CA ASP A 405 23.29 1.10 18.13
C ASP A 405 22.96 0.26 16.87
N LYS A 406 22.00 0.69 16.06
CA LYS A 406 21.63 -0.03 14.83
C LYS A 406 22.74 -0.06 13.78
N LEU A 407 23.66 0.90 13.78
CA LEU A 407 24.81 0.90 12.88
C LEU A 407 25.75 -0.28 13.13
N THR A 408 25.84 -0.73 14.38
CA THR A 408 26.71 -1.84 14.82
C THR A 408 25.98 -3.16 14.98
N THR A 409 24.67 -3.19 14.79
CA THR A 409 23.83 -4.39 14.85
C THR A 409 24.17 -5.35 13.69
N ARG A 410 24.08 -6.65 13.92
CA ARG A 410 24.22 -7.66 12.87
C ARG A 410 23.00 -7.66 11.95
N ILE A 411 23.20 -7.92 10.67
CA ILE A 411 22.12 -7.98 9.69
C ILE A 411 21.10 -9.06 10.05
N ALA A 412 21.53 -10.19 10.62
CA ALA A 412 20.64 -11.25 11.10
C ALA A 412 19.65 -10.77 12.18
N ASP A 413 20.02 -9.77 12.98
CA ASP A 413 19.22 -9.24 14.09
C ASP A 413 18.26 -8.11 13.65
N LEU A 414 18.33 -7.70 12.39
CA LEU A 414 17.43 -6.69 11.81
C LEU A 414 16.04 -7.29 11.53
N SER A 415 15.01 -6.47 11.67
CA SER A 415 13.66 -6.79 11.17
C SER A 415 13.65 -6.95 9.64
N GLY A 416 12.62 -7.62 9.09
CA GLY A 416 12.45 -7.78 7.64
C GLY A 416 12.49 -6.44 6.90
N GLY A 417 11.75 -5.44 7.39
CA GLY A 417 11.73 -4.10 6.80
C GLY A 417 13.07 -3.36 6.89
N GLU A 418 13.82 -3.53 7.99
CA GLU A 418 15.19 -2.96 8.11
C GLU A 418 16.15 -3.62 7.12
N ARG A 419 16.09 -4.95 6.98
CA ARG A 419 16.87 -5.66 5.97
C ARG A 419 16.54 -5.20 4.56
N ARG A 420 15.26 -4.99 4.26
CA ARG A 420 14.80 -4.50 2.95
C ARG A 420 15.31 -3.09 2.66
N ARG A 421 15.26 -2.17 3.65
CA ARG A 421 15.86 -0.83 3.54
C ARG A 421 17.35 -0.87 3.28
N LEU A 422 18.09 -1.72 3.99
CA LEU A 422 19.53 -1.90 3.81
C LEU A 422 19.85 -2.45 2.41
N GLN A 423 19.07 -3.41 1.92
CA GLN A 423 19.21 -3.98 0.59
C GLN A 423 18.98 -2.90 -0.49
N PHE A 424 17.93 -2.08 -0.35
CA PHE A 424 17.65 -0.98 -1.26
C PHE A 424 18.77 0.07 -1.24
N LEU A 425 19.26 0.45 -0.05
CA LEU A 425 20.41 1.37 0.06
C LEU A 425 21.64 0.83 -0.66
N ARG A 426 22.00 -0.43 -0.42
CA ARG A 426 23.15 -1.08 -1.07
C ARG A 426 23.02 -1.09 -2.59
N LEU A 427 21.82 -1.31 -3.11
CA LEU A 427 21.55 -1.27 -4.54
C LEU A 427 21.78 0.12 -5.12
N LEU A 428 21.40 1.18 -4.40
CA LEU A 428 21.62 2.57 -4.84
C LEU A 428 23.10 2.99 -4.83
N LEU A 429 23.91 2.42 -3.95
CA LEU A 429 25.37 2.67 -3.89
C LEU A 429 26.11 2.26 -5.17
N ASP A 430 25.56 1.30 -5.91
CA ASP A 430 26.14 0.86 -7.18
C ASP A 430 25.83 1.84 -8.33
N GLU A 431 25.17 2.99 -8.06
CA GLU A 431 24.80 4.04 -9.03
C GLU A 431 24.07 3.47 -10.25
N PRO A 432 22.97 2.73 -10.08
CA PRO A 432 22.25 2.16 -11.19
C PRO A 432 21.62 3.26 -12.04
N ASN A 433 21.42 2.97 -13.33
CA ASN A 433 20.63 3.79 -14.24
C ASN A 433 19.34 3.10 -14.70
N VAL A 434 19.15 1.84 -14.33
CA VAL A 434 17.92 1.06 -14.46
C VAL A 434 17.64 0.38 -13.14
N LEU A 435 16.42 0.52 -12.62
CA LEU A 435 15.94 -0.18 -11.43
C LEU A 435 14.86 -1.19 -11.83
N LEU A 436 15.09 -2.44 -11.47
CA LEU A 436 14.11 -3.52 -11.55
C LEU A 436 13.71 -3.87 -10.12
N LEU A 437 12.46 -3.58 -9.75
CA LEU A 437 11.98 -3.71 -8.37
C LEU A 437 10.90 -4.80 -8.32
N ASP A 438 11.19 -5.90 -7.61
CA ASP A 438 10.28 -7.02 -7.43
C ASP A 438 9.68 -6.99 -6.03
N GLU A 439 8.41 -6.62 -5.93
CA GLU A 439 7.66 -6.42 -4.69
C GLU A 439 8.44 -5.56 -3.66
N PRO A 440 8.85 -4.33 -4.03
CA PRO A 440 9.64 -3.49 -3.14
C PRO A 440 8.89 -3.05 -1.89
N THR A 441 7.57 -3.15 -1.90
CA THR A 441 6.66 -2.68 -0.84
C THR A 441 6.47 -3.68 0.29
N ASN A 442 6.79 -4.95 0.06
CA ASN A 442 6.62 -6.01 1.06
C ASN A 442 7.49 -5.76 2.30
N ASP A 443 6.92 -6.00 3.49
CA ASP A 443 7.55 -5.87 4.80
C ASP A 443 7.99 -4.44 5.18
N LEU A 444 7.71 -3.42 4.35
CA LEU A 444 8.02 -2.03 4.62
C LEU A 444 6.86 -1.33 5.32
N ASP A 445 7.17 -0.53 6.34
CA ASP A 445 6.18 0.36 6.93
C ASP A 445 5.91 1.58 6.02
N ILE A 446 4.76 2.21 6.24
CA ILE A 446 4.27 3.31 5.40
C ILE A 446 5.24 4.50 5.36
N ASP A 447 5.91 4.82 6.47
CA ASP A 447 6.90 5.90 6.52
C ASP A 447 8.10 5.59 5.60
N THR A 448 8.57 4.35 5.61
CA THR A 448 9.65 3.87 4.73
C THR A 448 9.22 3.86 3.26
N LEU A 449 7.99 3.42 2.97
CA LEU A 449 7.43 3.44 1.61
C LEU A 449 7.42 4.87 1.05
N THR A 450 6.93 5.83 1.83
CA THR A 450 6.90 7.25 1.43
C THR A 450 8.28 7.78 1.09
N VAL A 451 9.30 7.41 1.87
CA VAL A 451 10.68 7.83 1.62
C VAL A 451 11.23 7.26 0.30
N ILE A 452 10.96 5.97 0.02
CA ILE A 452 11.36 5.33 -1.23
C ILE A 452 10.63 5.97 -2.42
N GLU A 453 9.35 6.25 -2.29
CA GLU A 453 8.56 6.93 -3.30
C GLU A 453 9.11 8.33 -3.60
N ASP A 454 9.39 9.14 -2.58
CA ASP A 454 9.98 10.47 -2.72
C ASP A 454 11.34 10.42 -3.43
N TYR A 455 12.14 9.39 -3.14
CA TYR A 455 13.40 9.16 -3.82
C TYR A 455 13.20 8.82 -5.30
N LEU A 456 12.33 7.85 -5.58
CA LEU A 456 12.06 7.39 -6.95
C LEU A 456 11.39 8.48 -7.79
N ASP A 457 10.54 9.33 -7.21
CA ASP A 457 9.86 10.42 -7.90
C ASP A 457 10.85 11.39 -8.57
N GLY A 458 11.94 11.69 -7.90
CA GLY A 458 13.00 12.54 -8.45
C GLY A 458 14.15 11.81 -9.15
N TRP A 459 14.12 10.48 -9.29
CA TRP A 459 15.23 9.70 -9.85
C TRP A 459 15.16 9.64 -11.40
N PRO A 460 16.25 10.00 -12.12
CA PRO A 460 16.21 10.21 -13.57
C PRO A 460 16.35 8.94 -14.41
N GLY A 461 16.53 7.77 -13.83
CA GLY A 461 16.72 6.49 -14.53
C GLY A 461 15.42 5.81 -14.92
N THR A 462 15.54 4.67 -15.62
CA THR A 462 14.40 3.84 -16.00
C THR A 462 14.00 2.92 -14.85
N VAL A 463 12.71 2.89 -14.49
CA VAL A 463 12.16 2.07 -13.41
C VAL A 463 11.16 1.06 -13.98
N ILE A 464 11.32 -0.21 -13.61
CA ILE A 464 10.33 -1.25 -13.84
C ILE A 464 10.00 -1.86 -12.49
N VAL A 465 8.74 -1.75 -12.07
CA VAL A 465 8.29 -2.19 -10.76
C VAL A 465 7.17 -3.21 -10.87
N VAL A 466 7.30 -4.29 -10.11
CA VAL A 466 6.25 -5.26 -9.84
C VAL A 466 5.80 -5.03 -8.41
N THR A 467 4.55 -4.65 -8.18
CA THR A 467 3.98 -4.55 -6.83
C THR A 467 2.46 -4.65 -6.87
N HIS A 468 1.89 -4.98 -5.74
CA HIS A 468 0.45 -5.01 -5.50
C HIS A 468 -0.06 -3.73 -4.81
N ASP A 469 0.83 -2.86 -4.33
CA ASP A 469 0.48 -1.55 -3.75
C ASP A 469 0.10 -0.56 -4.86
N ARG A 470 -1.19 -0.21 -4.93
CA ARG A 470 -1.75 0.69 -5.94
C ARG A 470 -1.20 2.10 -5.82
N TYR A 471 -1.10 2.64 -4.60
CA TYR A 471 -0.57 3.99 -4.38
C TYR A 471 0.89 4.09 -4.81
N PHE A 472 1.67 3.05 -4.55
CA PHE A 472 3.06 2.99 -5.02
C PHE A 472 3.14 2.97 -6.54
N LEU A 473 2.31 2.15 -7.20
CA LEU A 473 2.26 2.10 -8.67
C LEU A 473 1.87 3.44 -9.28
N GLU A 474 0.78 4.05 -8.81
CA GLU A 474 0.30 5.34 -9.32
C GLU A 474 1.33 6.46 -9.16
N ARG A 475 2.13 6.42 -8.09
CA ARG A 475 3.13 7.44 -7.81
C ARG A 475 4.43 7.24 -8.58
N VAL A 476 4.88 5.99 -8.74
CA VAL A 476 6.22 5.66 -9.25
C VAL A 476 6.20 5.34 -10.75
N SER A 477 5.07 4.90 -11.33
CA SER A 477 4.98 4.52 -12.74
C SER A 477 4.08 5.45 -13.55
N ASP A 478 4.51 5.76 -14.77
CA ASP A 478 3.75 6.54 -15.75
C ASP A 478 2.84 5.62 -16.60
N VAL A 479 3.24 4.37 -16.75
CA VAL A 479 2.57 3.38 -17.61
C VAL A 479 2.48 2.05 -16.88
N THR A 480 1.30 1.41 -16.95
CA THR A 480 1.09 0.09 -16.35
C THR A 480 0.83 -0.96 -17.43
N TYR A 481 1.46 -2.11 -17.30
CA TYR A 481 1.21 -3.30 -18.13
C TYR A 481 0.66 -4.43 -17.28
N ALA A 482 -0.27 -5.21 -17.86
CA ALA A 482 -0.82 -6.41 -17.23
C ALA A 482 -0.26 -7.68 -17.86
N LEU A 483 0.22 -8.59 -17.01
CA LEU A 483 0.45 -9.98 -17.40
C LEU A 483 -0.84 -10.77 -17.13
N THR A 484 -1.68 -10.90 -18.18
CA THR A 484 -3.02 -11.49 -18.06
C THR A 484 -3.04 -13.02 -18.14
N GLY A 485 -1.84 -13.63 -18.32
CA GLY A 485 -1.68 -15.07 -18.58
C GLY A 485 -1.79 -15.41 -20.07
N GLY A 486 -1.47 -16.66 -20.43
CA GLY A 486 -1.46 -17.08 -21.84
C GLY A 486 -0.44 -16.36 -22.72
N GLY A 487 0.62 -15.81 -22.11
CA GLY A 487 1.73 -15.16 -22.82
C GLY A 487 1.50 -13.70 -23.22
N ARG A 488 0.41 -13.07 -22.81
CA ARG A 488 0.10 -11.68 -23.17
C ARG A 488 0.61 -10.68 -22.13
N CYS A 489 1.08 -9.54 -22.65
CA CYS A 489 1.49 -8.38 -21.87
C CYS A 489 0.74 -7.17 -22.44
N ASP A 490 -0.35 -6.78 -21.79
CA ASP A 490 -1.29 -5.77 -22.31
C ASP A 490 -1.05 -4.43 -21.63
N LEU A 491 -1.04 -3.33 -22.40
CA LEU A 491 -0.95 -1.98 -21.87
C LEU A 491 -2.27 -1.59 -21.22
N LEU A 492 -2.20 -0.98 -20.04
CA LEU A 492 -3.35 -0.51 -19.26
C LEU A 492 -3.35 1.03 -19.15
N PRO A 493 -3.96 1.77 -20.07
CA PRO A 493 -4.03 3.23 -19.96
C PRO A 493 -4.78 3.74 -18.72
N GLY A 494 -5.75 2.98 -18.21
CA GLY A 494 -6.49 3.27 -16.97
C GLY A 494 -5.89 2.63 -15.72
N GLY A 495 -4.64 2.14 -15.79
CA GLY A 495 -3.91 1.59 -14.65
C GLY A 495 -4.57 0.37 -14.01
N VAL A 496 -4.41 0.25 -12.68
CA VAL A 496 -4.91 -0.90 -11.91
C VAL A 496 -6.43 -1.00 -11.90
N ASP A 497 -7.15 0.12 -11.93
CA ASP A 497 -8.62 0.13 -11.92
C ASP A 497 -9.20 -0.47 -13.20
N GLN A 498 -8.58 -0.16 -14.36
CA GLN A 498 -8.93 -0.81 -15.62
C GLN A 498 -8.68 -2.32 -15.54
N TYR A 499 -7.52 -2.75 -15.02
CA TYR A 499 -7.22 -4.17 -14.87
C TYR A 499 -8.30 -4.91 -14.08
N LEU A 500 -8.76 -4.34 -12.97
CA LEU A 500 -9.77 -4.96 -12.12
C LEU A 500 -11.14 -5.01 -12.80
N SER A 501 -11.52 -3.95 -13.54
CA SER A 501 -12.79 -3.92 -14.27
C SER A 501 -12.83 -4.96 -15.40
N ASP A 502 -11.74 -5.08 -16.17
CA ASP A 502 -11.60 -6.06 -17.25
C ASP A 502 -11.69 -7.48 -16.71
N ARG A 503 -10.99 -7.76 -15.60
CA ARG A 503 -11.01 -9.06 -14.93
C ARG A 503 -12.38 -9.41 -14.33
N ALA A 504 -13.09 -8.43 -13.78
CA ALA A 504 -14.46 -8.63 -13.30
C ALA A 504 -15.40 -8.98 -14.45
N GLY A 505 -15.26 -8.32 -15.59
CA GLY A 505 -15.99 -8.62 -16.83
C GLY A 505 -15.73 -10.06 -17.34
N ASP A 506 -14.46 -10.47 -17.39
CA ASP A 506 -14.07 -11.84 -17.81
C ASP A 506 -14.63 -12.92 -16.86
N ARG A 507 -14.61 -12.67 -15.55
CA ARG A 507 -15.22 -13.58 -14.55
C ARG A 507 -16.72 -13.68 -14.71
N ALA A 508 -17.42 -12.57 -14.93
CA ALA A 508 -18.85 -12.55 -15.18
C ALA A 508 -19.22 -13.32 -16.46
N ALA A 509 -18.44 -13.13 -17.54
CA ALA A 509 -18.60 -13.86 -18.80
C ALA A 509 -18.39 -15.38 -18.66
N ARG A 510 -17.42 -15.81 -17.82
CA ARG A 510 -17.18 -17.23 -17.53
C ARG A 510 -18.25 -17.86 -16.63
N LYS A 511 -18.89 -17.10 -15.74
CA LYS A 511 -19.98 -17.57 -14.86
C LYS A 511 -21.35 -17.56 -15.57
N ALA A 512 -21.49 -16.89 -16.72
CA ALA A 512 -22.72 -16.98 -17.52
C ALA A 512 -22.91 -18.42 -18.02
N PRO A 513 -24.05 -19.08 -17.75
CA PRO A 513 -24.28 -20.44 -18.21
C PRO A 513 -24.18 -20.45 -19.74
N THR A 514 -23.31 -21.30 -20.28
CA THR A 514 -23.25 -21.59 -21.73
C THR A 514 -24.64 -22.08 -22.15
N ALA A 515 -25.44 -21.16 -22.68
CA ALA A 515 -26.67 -21.52 -23.34
C ALA A 515 -26.28 -22.47 -24.49
N LYS A 516 -26.69 -23.74 -24.36
CA LYS A 516 -26.57 -24.72 -25.41
C LYS A 516 -27.11 -24.11 -26.68
N SER A 517 -26.25 -23.95 -27.72
CA SER A 517 -26.69 -23.61 -29.06
C SER A 517 -27.84 -24.55 -29.47
N PRO A 518 -29.03 -24.03 -29.83
CA PRO A 518 -30.01 -24.84 -30.51
C PRO A 518 -29.52 -25.08 -31.93
N ALA A 519 -29.54 -26.34 -32.31
CA ALA A 519 -29.28 -26.78 -33.67
C ALA A 519 -30.13 -25.99 -34.69
N ALA A 520 -29.48 -25.61 -35.77
CA ALA A 520 -30.08 -24.90 -36.88
C ALA A 520 -31.31 -25.63 -37.43
N THR A 521 -32.48 -25.03 -37.39
CA THR A 521 -33.57 -25.26 -38.33
C THR A 521 -34.03 -23.90 -38.83
N GLY A 522 -34.13 -23.84 -40.17
CA GLY A 522 -34.13 -22.64 -40.98
C GLY A 522 -35.33 -21.70 -40.94
N ALA A 523 -35.10 -20.63 -41.66
CA ALA A 523 -36.02 -19.68 -42.28
C ALA A 523 -36.64 -18.58 -41.40
N GLY A 524 -36.18 -17.33 -41.64
CA GLY A 524 -36.81 -16.12 -41.21
C GLY A 524 -35.89 -14.91 -41.41
N ALA A 525 -35.85 -14.35 -42.65
CA ALA A 525 -35.05 -13.16 -42.94
C ALA A 525 -35.58 -11.92 -42.21
N GLY A 526 -34.91 -11.59 -41.09
CA GLY A 526 -34.93 -10.26 -40.46
C GLY A 526 -33.72 -9.49 -40.96
N LYS A 527 -33.91 -8.34 -41.63
CA LYS A 527 -32.84 -7.46 -42.11
C LYS A 527 -32.03 -6.95 -40.93
N GLY A 528 -30.92 -7.59 -40.66
CA GLY A 528 -29.89 -7.09 -39.73
C GLY A 528 -29.28 -5.81 -40.29
N GLU A 529 -29.21 -4.77 -39.45
CA GLU A 529 -28.53 -3.51 -39.77
C GLU A 529 -27.09 -3.79 -40.17
N SER A 530 -26.64 -3.27 -41.31
CA SER A 530 -25.28 -3.51 -41.79
C SER A 530 -24.25 -2.88 -40.84
N PRO A 531 -23.04 -3.47 -40.67
CA PRO A 531 -22.01 -2.90 -39.80
C PRO A 531 -21.70 -1.41 -40.07
N ALA A 532 -21.78 -1.01 -41.36
CA ALA A 532 -21.60 0.38 -41.77
C ALA A 532 -22.78 1.31 -41.35
N ALA A 533 -24.01 0.79 -41.27
CA ALA A 533 -25.15 1.53 -40.78
C ALA A 533 -25.08 1.74 -39.26
N ARG A 534 -24.63 0.71 -38.50
CA ARG A 534 -24.38 0.77 -37.05
C ARG A 534 -23.28 1.78 -36.73
N GLN A 535 -22.16 1.78 -37.44
CA GLN A 535 -21.08 2.75 -37.24
C GLN A 535 -21.52 4.19 -37.51
N ARG A 536 -22.31 4.42 -38.57
CA ARG A 536 -22.86 5.76 -38.86
C ARG A 536 -23.82 6.27 -37.77
N ARG A 537 -24.60 5.36 -37.16
CA ARG A 537 -25.51 5.71 -36.06
C ARG A 537 -24.72 6.06 -34.80
N ILE A 538 -23.72 5.28 -34.46
CA ILE A 538 -22.81 5.54 -33.32
C ILE A 538 -22.09 6.88 -33.51
N ALA A 539 -21.48 7.12 -34.67
CA ALA A 539 -20.80 8.39 -34.97
C ALA A 539 -21.72 9.61 -34.87
N LYS A 540 -22.97 9.49 -35.32
CA LYS A 540 -23.95 10.57 -35.21
C LYS A 540 -24.38 10.85 -33.78
N GLU A 541 -24.50 9.80 -32.95
CA GLU A 541 -24.85 9.93 -31.53
C GLU A 541 -23.68 10.54 -30.74
N LEU A 542 -22.42 10.10 -30.99
CA LEU A 542 -21.23 10.71 -30.41
C LEU A 542 -21.14 12.21 -30.73
N THR A 543 -21.29 12.59 -31.98
CA THR A 543 -21.29 14.02 -32.38
C THR A 543 -22.38 14.82 -31.65
N ARG A 544 -23.55 14.21 -31.41
CA ARG A 544 -24.66 14.85 -30.67
C ARG A 544 -24.29 15.07 -29.21
N ILE A 545 -23.68 14.07 -28.56
CA ILE A 545 -23.23 14.13 -27.15
C ILE A 545 -22.09 15.16 -27.00
N GLU A 546 -21.12 15.16 -27.89
CA GLU A 546 -20.03 16.15 -27.93
C GLU A 546 -20.54 17.60 -28.05
N GLY A 547 -21.53 17.81 -28.89
CA GLY A 547 -22.19 19.13 -29.01
C GLY A 547 -22.90 19.55 -27.71
N GLN A 548 -23.45 18.61 -26.94
CA GLN A 548 -24.08 18.90 -25.65
C GLN A 548 -23.02 19.17 -24.56
N LEU A 549 -21.92 18.44 -24.54
CA LEU A 549 -20.80 18.67 -23.64
C LEU A 549 -20.18 20.04 -23.85
N SER A 550 -19.91 20.42 -25.10
CA SER A 550 -19.37 21.76 -25.44
C SER A 550 -20.30 22.90 -24.98
N LYS A 551 -21.62 22.70 -25.06
CA LYS A 551 -22.58 23.68 -24.59
C LYS A 551 -22.60 23.83 -23.06
N ILE A 552 -22.47 22.70 -22.34
CA ILE A 552 -22.39 22.70 -20.87
C ILE A 552 -21.07 23.33 -20.41
N ASP A 553 -19.94 23.06 -21.08
CA ASP A 553 -18.66 23.70 -20.77
C ASP A 553 -18.74 25.24 -20.94
N GLY A 554 -19.40 25.71 -21.99
CA GLY A 554 -19.66 27.14 -22.14
C GLY A 554 -20.53 27.73 -21.02
N GLN A 555 -21.53 27.00 -20.52
CA GLN A 555 -22.37 27.43 -19.40
C GLN A 555 -21.58 27.44 -18.08
N ILE A 556 -20.73 26.47 -17.84
CA ILE A 556 -19.84 26.40 -16.65
C ILE A 556 -18.86 27.59 -16.68
N ALA A 557 -18.28 27.91 -17.82
CA ALA A 557 -17.36 29.06 -17.96
C ALA A 557 -18.07 30.37 -17.64
N ALA A 558 -19.28 30.59 -18.17
CA ALA A 558 -20.11 31.78 -17.89
C ALA A 558 -20.48 31.87 -16.39
N LEU A 559 -20.77 30.75 -15.74
CA LEU A 559 -21.06 30.70 -14.30
C LEU A 559 -19.80 31.06 -13.46
N HIS A 560 -18.62 30.61 -13.84
CA HIS A 560 -17.38 31.00 -13.16
C HIS A 560 -17.12 32.52 -13.29
N GLU A 561 -17.37 33.12 -14.45
CA GLU A 561 -17.30 34.58 -14.61
C GLU A 561 -18.33 35.32 -13.72
N ALA A 562 -19.58 34.80 -13.67
CA ALA A 562 -20.60 35.36 -12.80
C ALA A 562 -20.27 35.24 -11.31
N MET A 563 -19.67 34.13 -10.89
CA MET A 563 -19.18 33.94 -9.52
C MET A 563 -18.03 34.89 -9.18
N ALA A 564 -17.12 35.12 -10.12
CA ALA A 564 -16.02 36.08 -9.94
C ALA A 564 -16.55 37.52 -9.81
N ALA A 565 -17.61 37.88 -10.59
CA ALA A 565 -18.26 39.18 -10.50
C ALA A 565 -19.10 39.37 -9.21
N ALA A 566 -19.62 38.26 -8.64
CA ALA A 566 -20.42 38.26 -7.42
C ALA A 566 -19.62 37.98 -6.14
N ALA A 567 -18.28 38.13 -6.16
CA ALA A 567 -17.36 37.72 -5.09
C ALA A 567 -17.66 38.31 -3.69
N SER A 568 -18.40 39.43 -3.61
CA SER A 568 -18.82 40.10 -2.37
C SER A 568 -20.23 39.75 -1.91
N ASP A 569 -21.02 39.04 -2.70
CA ASP A 569 -22.44 38.70 -2.43
C ASP A 569 -22.57 37.21 -2.10
N HIS A 570 -22.57 36.87 -0.81
CA HIS A 570 -22.62 35.50 -0.33
C HIS A 570 -23.91 34.74 -0.69
N VAL A 571 -25.05 35.47 -0.81
CA VAL A 571 -26.33 34.85 -1.18
C VAL A 571 -26.31 34.45 -2.66
N ARG A 572 -25.84 35.35 -3.49
CA ARG A 572 -25.72 35.10 -4.94
C ARG A 572 -24.69 34.03 -5.27
N LEU A 573 -23.58 34.00 -4.54
CA LEU A 573 -22.57 32.95 -4.66
C LEU A 573 -23.11 31.56 -4.32
N ALA A 574 -23.98 31.44 -3.30
CA ALA A 574 -24.60 30.17 -2.94
C ALA A 574 -25.55 29.64 -4.03
N GLU A 575 -26.34 30.55 -4.65
CA GLU A 575 -27.19 30.18 -5.78
C GLU A 575 -26.37 29.69 -6.98
N LEU A 576 -25.34 30.46 -7.38
CA LEU A 576 -24.48 30.13 -8.52
C LEU A 576 -23.70 28.81 -8.27
N ASN A 577 -23.31 28.54 -7.04
CA ASN A 577 -22.66 27.30 -6.67
C ASN A 577 -23.59 26.06 -6.78
N THR A 578 -24.87 26.26 -6.48
CA THR A 578 -25.91 25.24 -6.68
C THR A 578 -26.12 24.92 -8.16
N GLU A 579 -26.22 25.96 -9.00
CA GLU A 579 -26.35 25.82 -10.47
C GLU A 579 -25.10 25.15 -11.06
N LEU A 580 -23.90 25.51 -10.59
CA LEU A 580 -22.63 24.88 -11.00
C LEU A 580 -22.63 23.38 -10.70
N GLY A 581 -23.05 22.99 -9.50
CA GLY A 581 -23.15 21.59 -9.10
C GLY A 581 -24.15 20.79 -9.93
N GLU A 582 -25.23 21.39 -10.40
CA GLU A 582 -26.20 20.74 -11.31
C GLU A 582 -25.62 20.54 -12.72
N LEU A 583 -24.92 21.55 -13.26
CA LEU A 583 -24.30 21.45 -14.57
C LEU A 583 -23.15 20.43 -14.57
N GLN A 584 -22.36 20.38 -13.51
CA GLN A 584 -21.29 19.38 -13.35
C GLN A 584 -21.86 17.95 -13.32
N ARG A 585 -22.92 17.70 -12.55
CA ARG A 585 -23.60 16.39 -12.53
C ARG A 585 -24.16 15.98 -13.89
N ARG A 586 -24.68 16.97 -14.64
CA ARG A 586 -25.21 16.73 -15.99
C ARG A 586 -24.08 16.45 -16.99
N LYS A 587 -22.93 17.12 -16.85
CA LYS A 587 -21.72 16.88 -17.64
C LYS A 587 -21.24 15.44 -17.45
N THR A 588 -21.06 15.00 -16.19
CA THR A 588 -20.61 13.64 -15.86
C THR A 588 -21.52 12.57 -16.48
N ARG A 589 -22.84 12.73 -16.43
CA ARG A 589 -23.75 11.76 -17.07
C ARG A 589 -23.58 11.71 -18.59
N LEU A 590 -23.39 12.87 -19.26
CA LEU A 590 -23.16 12.90 -20.70
C LEU A 590 -21.78 12.31 -21.08
N GLU A 591 -20.78 12.44 -20.24
CA GLU A 591 -19.48 11.80 -20.41
C GLU A 591 -19.61 10.27 -20.27
N GLU A 592 -20.39 9.78 -19.31
CA GLU A 592 -20.72 8.35 -19.17
C GLU A 592 -21.49 7.83 -20.40
N ASP A 593 -22.51 8.57 -20.87
CA ASP A 593 -23.28 8.21 -22.08
C ASP A 593 -22.39 8.18 -23.33
N TRP A 594 -21.43 9.12 -23.42
CA TRP A 594 -20.45 9.16 -24.51
C TRP A 594 -19.57 7.91 -24.50
N LEU A 595 -19.03 7.53 -23.33
CA LEU A 595 -18.20 6.32 -23.15
C LEU A 595 -19.00 5.05 -23.55
N ILE A 596 -20.21 4.89 -23.04
CA ILE A 596 -21.08 3.74 -23.37
C ILE A 596 -21.37 3.67 -24.87
N THR A 597 -21.57 4.84 -25.52
CA THR A 597 -21.85 4.91 -26.95
C THR A 597 -20.60 4.66 -27.80
N ALA A 598 -19.43 5.03 -27.31
CA ALA A 598 -18.15 4.81 -28.01
C ALA A 598 -17.71 3.33 -27.95
N ASP A 599 -18.04 2.62 -26.87
CA ASP A 599 -17.71 1.19 -26.66
C ASP A 599 -18.72 0.23 -27.33
N GLY A 600 -19.87 0.66 -27.80
CA GLY A 600 -20.95 -0.15 -28.41
C GLY A 600 -21.03 -0.08 -29.92
#